data_fc61d3a32da365ddf3c01c3d0d46d342
#
_entry.id   fc61d3a32da365ddf3c01c3d0d46d342
#
_cell.length_a   1.000
_cell.length_b   1.000
_cell.length_c   1.000
_cell.angle_alpha   90.00
_cell.angle_beta   90.00
_cell.angle_gamma   90.00
#
_symmetry.space_group_name_H-M   'P 1'
#
loop_
_entity.id
_entity.type
_entity.pdbx_description
1 polymer ?
#
loop_
_entity_poly.entity_id
_entity_poly.type
_entity_poly.pdbx_seq_one_letter_code
_entity_poly.pdbx_strand_id
1 'polypeptide(L)'
;MPNISSDWLPGCAVLTRQLGGNPAGTATLMTSWLLVEQPGPWPADALEQTLASVFGPGRLDGPRAAGLRPLLIRRPGRHQRDPDAPHTVYVGSGVPGNRWLEKIEVADLADLASLDVAAVAAGVPGHGERVDGPLFLVCTHGTKDMCCAVLGRPLAAVLGENHPGRAWEVSHVGGDRWAGNLLVVPDGFLHGQLDPGEAALVAKSALVGQVVAEQLRGRTSAPSPWSQYAEIAVRKTFGLRGVDSVLAVDERPVEGGDVRVVTVQGLDNQYEVTVARSVAAASGASRCSGVIAPPAYTTRSIETLVRVGDRRLRVGTPVPSGIPDRTGRGSLTGGRA
;
A
#
# COMPACT_ATOMS: atom_id res chain seq x y z
N MET A 1 -27.02 4.32 -9.11
CA MET A 1 -26.20 3.13 -8.86
C MET A 1 -26.20 2.31 -10.13
N PRO A 2 -25.07 1.92 -10.74
CA PRO A 2 -25.08 1.03 -11.89
C PRO A 2 -25.60 -0.33 -11.44
N ASN A 3 -26.50 -0.89 -12.25
CA ASN A 3 -27.10 -2.19 -12.06
C ASN A 3 -26.00 -3.25 -12.11
N ILE A 4 -25.59 -3.76 -10.95
CA ILE A 4 -24.63 -4.89 -10.86
C ILE A 4 -25.46 -6.12 -11.21
N SER A 5 -25.17 -6.73 -12.37
CA SER A 5 -25.84 -7.93 -12.83
C SER A 5 -25.71 -9.03 -11.77
N SER A 6 -26.79 -9.80 -11.55
CA SER A 6 -26.91 -10.88 -10.56
C SER A 6 -25.88 -12.01 -10.70
N ASP A 7 -25.05 -11.99 -11.72
CA ASP A 7 -24.02 -12.99 -12.02
C ASP A 7 -22.63 -12.68 -11.42
N TRP A 8 -22.51 -11.56 -10.70
CA TRP A 8 -21.27 -11.21 -10.01
C TRP A 8 -21.15 -11.99 -8.70
N LEU A 9 -20.58 -13.18 -8.76
CA LEU A 9 -20.13 -13.87 -7.55
C LEU A 9 -19.13 -12.97 -6.82
N PRO A 10 -19.19 -12.87 -5.48
CA PRO A 10 -18.32 -11.99 -4.73
C PRO A 10 -16.87 -12.24 -5.11
N GLY A 11 -16.20 -11.17 -5.61
CA GLY A 11 -14.81 -11.23 -6.03
C GLY A 11 -13.88 -11.55 -4.85
N CYS A 12 -12.63 -11.91 -5.15
CA CYS A 12 -11.64 -12.32 -4.15
C CYS A 12 -11.49 -11.31 -2.99
N ALA A 13 -11.62 -10.01 -3.24
CA ALA A 13 -11.53 -8.98 -2.21
C ALA A 13 -12.68 -9.01 -1.23
N VAL A 14 -13.91 -9.22 -1.72
CA VAL A 14 -15.10 -9.33 -0.86
C VAL A 14 -15.02 -10.58 0.00
N LEU A 15 -14.66 -11.73 -0.60
CA LEU A 15 -14.48 -12.98 0.13
C LEU A 15 -13.38 -12.86 1.19
N THR A 16 -12.24 -12.26 0.84
CA THR A 16 -11.13 -12.06 1.79
C THR A 16 -11.58 -11.22 3.00
N ARG A 17 -12.37 -10.15 2.76
CA ARG A 17 -12.92 -9.32 3.85
C ARG A 17 -13.91 -10.09 4.71
N GLN A 18 -14.83 -10.85 4.10
CA GLN A 18 -15.83 -11.67 4.82
C GLN A 18 -15.19 -12.75 5.70
N LEU A 19 -14.04 -13.27 5.28
CA LEU A 19 -13.27 -14.27 6.02
C LEU A 19 -12.32 -13.66 7.06
N GLY A 20 -12.40 -12.35 7.31
CA GLY A 20 -11.58 -11.66 8.31
C GLY A 20 -10.10 -11.54 7.91
N GLY A 21 -9.81 -11.55 6.60
CA GLY A 21 -8.44 -11.41 6.10
C GLY A 21 -7.79 -10.12 6.61
N ASN A 22 -6.60 -10.23 7.19
CA ASN A 22 -5.81 -9.11 7.68
C ASN A 22 -4.81 -8.65 6.61
N PRO A 23 -4.89 -7.40 6.12
CA PRO A 23 -4.00 -6.89 5.08
C PRO A 23 -2.58 -6.57 5.58
N ALA A 24 -2.33 -6.52 6.89
CA ALA A 24 -1.05 -6.12 7.46
C ALA A 24 0.11 -7.03 7.02
N GLY A 25 1.22 -6.43 6.61
CA GLY A 25 2.39 -7.15 6.11
C GLY A 25 2.28 -7.60 4.65
N THR A 26 1.37 -7.02 3.86
CA THR A 26 1.12 -7.43 2.47
C THR A 26 1.36 -6.33 1.45
N ALA A 27 1.92 -5.19 1.83
CA ALA A 27 2.24 -4.14 0.89
C ALA A 27 3.34 -4.60 -0.09
N THR A 28 3.16 -4.27 -1.38
CA THR A 28 4.19 -4.51 -2.38
C THR A 28 5.44 -3.70 -2.02
N LEU A 29 6.60 -4.35 -1.99
CA LEU A 29 7.86 -3.67 -1.69
C LEU A 29 8.27 -2.79 -2.87
N MET A 30 8.54 -1.52 -2.60
CA MET A 30 9.03 -0.53 -3.55
C MET A 30 9.60 0.67 -2.78
N THR A 31 10.68 1.25 -3.26
CA THR A 31 11.36 2.37 -2.61
C THR A 31 11.22 3.68 -3.38
N SER A 32 10.99 3.61 -4.68
CA SER A 32 10.86 4.75 -5.59
C SER A 32 9.79 4.51 -6.64
N TRP A 33 9.31 5.58 -7.26
CA TRP A 33 8.23 5.54 -8.23
C TRP A 33 8.57 6.27 -9.51
N LEU A 34 8.05 5.74 -10.62
CA LEU A 34 7.89 6.41 -11.90
C LEU A 34 6.41 6.32 -12.27
N LEU A 35 5.67 7.42 -12.11
CA LEU A 35 4.24 7.52 -12.36
C LEU A 35 4.03 8.22 -13.69
N VAL A 36 3.52 7.53 -14.69
CA VAL A 36 3.36 8.06 -16.06
C VAL A 36 1.87 8.25 -16.35
N GLU A 37 1.48 9.48 -16.67
CA GLU A 37 0.11 9.75 -17.08
C GLU A 37 -0.18 9.12 -18.44
N GLN A 38 -1.08 8.15 -18.44
CA GLN A 38 -1.58 7.46 -19.61
C GLN A 38 -3.10 7.37 -19.52
N PRO A 39 -3.85 8.12 -20.32
CA PRO A 39 -5.30 8.01 -20.37
C PRO A 39 -5.73 6.57 -20.68
N GLY A 40 -6.86 6.17 -20.08
CA GLY A 40 -7.40 4.82 -20.33
C GLY A 40 -8.21 4.75 -21.64
N PRO A 41 -8.69 3.56 -21.99
CA PRO A 41 -8.68 2.35 -21.16
C PRO A 41 -7.32 1.65 -21.13
N TRP A 42 -6.97 1.03 -20.00
CA TRP A 42 -5.75 0.27 -19.86
C TRP A 42 -6.02 -1.22 -20.15
N PRO A 43 -5.42 -1.84 -21.18
CA PRO A 43 -5.35 -3.28 -21.30
C PRO A 43 -4.51 -3.90 -20.16
N ALA A 44 -4.60 -5.22 -19.96
CA ALA A 44 -3.95 -5.87 -18.81
C ALA A 44 -2.42 -5.68 -18.78
N ASP A 45 -1.80 -5.49 -19.93
CA ASP A 45 -0.37 -5.27 -20.13
C ASP A 45 -0.02 -3.81 -20.50
N ALA A 46 -0.93 -2.85 -20.33
CA ALA A 46 -0.76 -1.44 -20.67
C ALA A 46 0.56 -0.84 -20.16
N LEU A 47 0.94 -1.17 -18.92
CA LEU A 47 2.19 -0.69 -18.33
C LEU A 47 3.39 -1.15 -19.14
N GLU A 48 3.48 -2.43 -19.44
CA GLU A 48 4.64 -2.99 -20.17
C GLU A 48 4.69 -2.48 -21.60
N GLN A 49 3.55 -2.32 -22.27
CA GLN A 49 3.47 -1.72 -23.60
C GLN A 49 3.99 -0.27 -23.59
N THR A 50 3.50 0.56 -22.64
CA THR A 50 3.95 1.96 -22.51
C THR A 50 5.45 2.04 -22.21
N LEU A 51 5.94 1.23 -21.27
CA LEU A 51 7.36 1.28 -20.88
C LEU A 51 8.28 0.77 -22.01
N ALA A 52 7.86 -0.25 -22.76
CA ALA A 52 8.61 -0.76 -23.90
C ALA A 52 8.70 0.28 -25.03
N SER A 53 7.63 1.02 -25.29
CA SER A 53 7.64 2.08 -26.31
C SER A 53 8.52 3.27 -25.92
N VAL A 54 8.61 3.61 -24.63
CA VAL A 54 9.37 4.78 -24.13
C VAL A 54 10.83 4.45 -23.89
N PHE A 55 11.11 3.38 -23.17
CA PHE A 55 12.46 3.08 -22.67
C PHE A 55 13.18 1.98 -23.47
N GLY A 56 12.45 1.25 -24.33
CA GLY A 56 12.99 0.06 -24.97
C GLY A 56 13.17 -1.12 -24.00
N PRO A 57 13.58 -2.29 -24.53
CA PRO A 57 13.71 -3.51 -23.72
C PRO A 57 14.88 -3.42 -22.75
N GLY A 58 14.68 -3.93 -21.52
CA GLY A 58 15.73 -4.13 -20.50
C GLY A 58 16.18 -2.88 -19.74
N ARG A 59 15.88 -1.67 -20.20
CA ARG A 59 16.37 -0.44 -19.55
C ARG A 59 15.90 -0.26 -18.12
N LEU A 60 14.74 -0.79 -17.79
CA LEU A 60 14.14 -0.70 -16.45
C LEU A 60 14.45 -1.91 -15.55
N ASP A 61 15.13 -2.93 -16.02
CA ASP A 61 15.35 -4.16 -15.23
C ASP A 61 16.22 -3.89 -14.00
N GLY A 62 17.34 -3.21 -14.15
CA GLY A 62 18.20 -2.80 -13.04
C GLY A 62 17.48 -1.85 -12.06
N PRO A 63 16.88 -0.75 -12.52
CA PRO A 63 16.09 0.14 -11.67
C PRO A 63 14.95 -0.57 -10.93
N ARG A 64 14.21 -1.49 -11.58
CA ARG A 64 13.16 -2.29 -10.92
C ARG A 64 13.74 -3.20 -9.84
N ALA A 65 14.87 -3.85 -10.11
CA ALA A 65 15.57 -4.67 -9.13
C ALA A 65 16.06 -3.84 -7.93
N ALA A 66 16.37 -2.56 -8.14
CA ALA A 66 16.74 -1.59 -7.10
C ALA A 66 15.53 -0.99 -6.35
N GLY A 67 14.29 -1.40 -6.69
CA GLY A 67 13.08 -0.96 -5.99
C GLY A 67 12.25 0.11 -6.69
N LEU A 68 12.62 0.53 -7.92
CA LEU A 68 11.78 1.42 -8.72
C LEU A 68 10.48 0.71 -9.14
N ARG A 69 9.36 1.37 -8.89
CA ARG A 69 8.04 0.89 -9.32
C ARG A 69 7.45 1.82 -10.39
N PRO A 70 7.51 1.46 -11.66
CA PRO A 70 6.74 2.14 -12.69
C PRO A 70 5.25 1.83 -12.54
N LEU A 71 4.41 2.85 -12.70
CA LEU A 71 2.94 2.75 -12.65
C LEU A 71 2.33 3.74 -13.65
N LEU A 72 1.23 3.37 -14.27
CA LEU A 72 0.41 4.31 -15.05
C LEU A 72 -0.56 5.01 -14.12
N ILE A 73 -0.77 6.30 -14.37
CA ILE A 73 -1.77 7.12 -13.66
C ILE A 73 -2.71 7.80 -14.66
N ARG A 74 -3.91 8.15 -14.19
CA ARG A 74 -4.85 9.00 -14.94
C ARG A 74 -5.75 9.76 -13.97
N ARG A 75 -6.33 10.85 -14.42
CA ARG A 75 -7.30 11.62 -13.63
C ARG A 75 -8.51 10.76 -13.28
N PRO A 76 -9.07 10.90 -12.05
CA PRO A 76 -10.31 10.22 -11.69
C PRO A 76 -11.49 10.66 -12.58
N GLY A 77 -12.36 9.70 -12.90
CA GLY A 77 -13.56 9.98 -13.68
C GLY A 77 -13.39 9.77 -15.19
N ARG A 78 -14.39 10.26 -15.96
CA ARG A 78 -14.44 10.12 -17.43
C ARG A 78 -13.93 11.38 -18.15
N HIS A 79 -12.91 12.00 -17.65
CA HIS A 79 -12.34 13.15 -18.32
C HIS A 79 -11.55 12.70 -19.55
N GLN A 80 -11.94 13.23 -20.72
CA GLN A 80 -11.08 13.16 -21.90
C GLN A 80 -9.92 14.11 -21.64
N ARG A 81 -8.71 13.57 -21.71
CA ARG A 81 -7.52 14.43 -21.71
C ARG A 81 -7.55 15.26 -22.99
N ASP A 82 -7.25 16.54 -22.87
CA ASP A 82 -6.93 17.37 -24.03
C ASP A 82 -5.74 16.73 -24.77
N PRO A 83 -5.88 16.37 -26.07
CA PRO A 83 -4.80 15.74 -26.81
C PRO A 83 -3.51 16.56 -26.84
N ASP A 84 -3.65 17.88 -26.81
CA ASP A 84 -2.53 18.82 -26.88
C ASP A 84 -1.92 19.17 -25.52
N ALA A 85 -2.53 18.72 -24.40
CA ALA A 85 -1.96 18.92 -23.08
C ALA A 85 -0.73 18.03 -22.86
N PRO A 86 0.31 18.53 -22.15
CA PRO A 86 1.49 17.71 -21.82
C PRO A 86 1.10 16.55 -20.90
N HIS A 87 1.85 15.46 -21.00
CA HIS A 87 1.72 14.34 -20.06
C HIS A 87 2.34 14.71 -18.72
N THR A 88 1.61 14.45 -17.64
CA THR A 88 2.14 14.58 -16.29
C THR A 88 2.89 13.29 -15.90
N VAL A 89 4.11 13.45 -15.44
CA VAL A 89 4.91 12.35 -14.89
C VAL A 89 5.37 12.75 -13.51
N TYR A 90 5.32 11.79 -12.58
CA TYR A 90 5.92 11.97 -11.26
C TYR A 90 7.03 10.96 -11.05
N VAL A 91 8.10 11.41 -10.45
CA VAL A 91 9.20 10.58 -9.95
C VAL A 91 9.40 10.86 -8.47
N GLY A 92 9.83 9.85 -7.71
CA GLY A 92 9.99 10.08 -6.29
C GLY A 92 10.59 8.92 -5.53
N SER A 93 10.98 9.21 -4.27
CA SER A 93 11.50 8.25 -3.30
C SER A 93 10.64 8.23 -2.05
N GLY A 94 10.36 7.04 -1.53
CA GLY A 94 9.66 6.81 -0.26
C GLY A 94 10.56 6.29 0.85
N VAL A 95 11.87 6.35 0.67
CA VAL A 95 12.83 5.92 1.69
C VAL A 95 12.79 6.89 2.87
N PRO A 96 12.58 6.42 4.11
CA PRO A 96 12.61 7.26 5.30
C PRO A 96 13.90 8.09 5.38
N GLY A 97 13.77 9.39 5.67
CA GLY A 97 14.91 10.32 5.67
C GLY A 97 15.32 10.85 4.28
N ASN A 98 14.82 10.24 3.21
CA ASN A 98 15.07 10.67 1.82
C ASN A 98 13.79 10.62 0.97
N ARG A 99 12.67 11.13 1.52
CA ARG A 99 11.40 11.21 0.80
C ARG A 99 11.32 12.48 -0.03
N TRP A 100 10.96 12.32 -1.29
CA TRP A 100 10.72 13.42 -2.21
C TRP A 100 9.78 12.99 -3.33
N LEU A 101 9.15 13.95 -3.95
CA LEU A 101 8.32 13.78 -5.13
C LEU A 101 8.55 14.97 -6.07
N GLU A 102 8.74 14.70 -7.35
CA GLU A 102 8.93 15.70 -8.38
C GLU A 102 8.01 15.45 -9.56
N LYS A 103 7.50 16.51 -10.16
CA LYS A 103 6.65 16.52 -11.33
C LYS A 103 7.45 16.90 -12.56
N ILE A 104 7.26 16.16 -13.63
CA ILE A 104 7.81 16.42 -14.95
C ILE A 104 6.62 16.56 -15.91
N GLU A 105 6.66 17.53 -16.82
CA GLU A 105 5.69 17.64 -17.90
C GLU A 105 6.43 17.40 -19.22
N VAL A 106 5.90 16.48 -20.05
CA VAL A 106 6.48 16.14 -21.35
C VAL A 106 5.41 16.26 -22.43
N ALA A 107 5.77 16.84 -23.56
CA ALA A 107 4.88 16.95 -24.71
C ALA A 107 4.62 15.56 -25.32
N ASP A 108 5.65 14.73 -25.40
CA ASP A 108 5.58 13.34 -25.86
C ASP A 108 6.21 12.42 -24.79
N LEU A 109 5.59 11.24 -24.59
CA LEU A 109 6.14 10.24 -23.67
C LEU A 109 7.53 9.73 -24.11
N ALA A 110 7.86 9.83 -25.40
CA ALA A 110 9.18 9.49 -25.92
C ALA A 110 10.30 10.36 -25.30
N ASP A 111 9.99 11.59 -24.86
CA ASP A 111 10.95 12.49 -24.21
C ASP A 111 11.47 11.89 -22.88
N LEU A 112 10.70 11.01 -22.25
CA LEU A 112 11.13 10.28 -21.04
C LEU A 112 12.28 9.31 -21.28
N ALA A 113 12.62 9.01 -22.53
CA ALA A 113 13.80 8.20 -22.85
C ALA A 113 15.10 8.84 -22.33
N SER A 114 15.14 10.15 -22.12
CA SER A 114 16.26 10.88 -21.53
C SER A 114 16.32 10.84 -20.01
N LEU A 115 15.26 10.40 -19.32
CA LEU A 115 15.18 10.35 -17.86
C LEU A 115 16.21 9.37 -17.29
N ASP A 116 17.00 9.84 -16.33
CA ASP A 116 17.90 8.96 -15.54
C ASP A 116 17.13 8.14 -14.52
N VAL A 117 16.52 7.05 -15.00
CA VAL A 117 15.74 6.12 -14.16
C VAL A 117 16.59 5.39 -13.12
N ALA A 118 17.92 5.31 -13.32
CA ALA A 118 18.84 4.73 -12.36
C ALA A 118 19.03 5.67 -11.16
N ALA A 119 19.19 6.96 -11.41
CA ALA A 119 19.26 7.99 -10.37
C ALA A 119 17.95 8.06 -9.58
N VAL A 120 16.76 7.98 -10.23
CA VAL A 120 15.47 7.90 -9.56
C VAL A 120 15.40 6.67 -8.67
N ALA A 121 15.81 5.49 -9.15
CA ALA A 121 15.84 4.25 -8.37
C ALA A 121 16.77 4.34 -7.15
N ALA A 122 17.88 5.07 -7.29
CA ALA A 122 18.82 5.35 -6.20
C ALA A 122 18.32 6.42 -5.21
N GLY A 123 17.14 7.00 -5.45
CA GLY A 123 16.58 8.05 -4.59
C GLY A 123 17.23 9.43 -4.75
N VAL A 124 17.88 9.71 -5.89
CA VAL A 124 18.50 11.01 -6.19
C VAL A 124 17.44 11.94 -6.79
N PRO A 125 17.17 13.12 -6.20
CA PRO A 125 16.24 14.12 -6.74
C PRO A 125 16.91 14.97 -7.85
N GLY A 126 16.13 15.86 -8.48
CA GLY A 126 16.63 16.84 -9.47
C GLY A 126 16.19 16.53 -10.89
N HIS A 127 15.05 15.84 -11.06
CA HIS A 127 14.51 15.47 -12.37
C HIS A 127 13.37 16.37 -12.84
N GLY A 128 12.73 17.14 -11.92
CA GLY A 128 11.58 17.97 -12.23
C GLY A 128 11.25 18.97 -11.13
N GLU A 129 10.05 19.52 -11.16
CA GLU A 129 9.55 20.47 -10.17
C GLU A 129 9.13 19.73 -8.89
N ARG A 130 9.58 20.21 -7.73
CA ARG A 130 9.22 19.62 -6.43
C ARG A 130 7.73 19.73 -6.17
N VAL A 131 7.13 18.64 -5.71
CA VAL A 131 5.73 18.57 -5.32
C VAL A 131 5.62 18.55 -3.80
N ASP A 132 4.91 19.52 -3.24
CA ASP A 132 4.67 19.61 -1.82
C ASP A 132 3.43 18.80 -1.42
N GLY A 133 3.60 17.99 -0.37
CA GLY A 133 2.56 17.13 0.19
C GLY A 133 2.25 15.87 -0.63
N PRO A 134 1.31 15.06 -0.15
CA PRO A 134 1.05 13.73 -0.69
C PRO A 134 0.21 13.74 -1.96
N LEU A 135 0.40 12.70 -2.80
CA LEU A 135 -0.56 12.25 -3.80
C LEU A 135 -1.25 10.96 -3.35
N PHE A 136 -2.49 10.80 -3.79
CA PHE A 136 -3.38 9.69 -3.47
C PHE A 136 -3.61 8.84 -4.71
N LEU A 137 -3.01 7.65 -4.75
CA LEU A 137 -3.03 6.76 -5.91
C LEU A 137 -3.97 5.58 -5.63
N VAL A 138 -5.16 5.60 -6.25
CA VAL A 138 -6.17 4.55 -6.08
C VAL A 138 -6.09 3.54 -7.21
N CYS A 139 -5.89 2.27 -6.89
CA CYS A 139 -5.86 1.19 -7.88
C CYS A 139 -7.25 0.96 -8.49
N THR A 140 -7.36 1.16 -9.82
CA THR A 140 -8.61 0.98 -10.58
C THR A 140 -8.45 0.14 -11.84
N HIS A 141 -7.36 -0.63 -11.96
CA HIS A 141 -7.00 -1.40 -13.17
C HIS A 141 -7.88 -2.65 -13.34
N GLY A 142 -9.09 -2.45 -13.87
CA GLY A 142 -10.13 -3.47 -13.96
C GLY A 142 -9.84 -4.62 -14.92
N THR A 143 -9.10 -4.38 -16.00
CA THR A 143 -8.69 -5.42 -16.96
C THR A 143 -7.62 -6.35 -16.38
N LYS A 144 -6.85 -5.88 -15.38
CA LYS A 144 -5.94 -6.71 -14.60
C LYS A 144 -6.70 -7.49 -13.53
N ASP A 145 -7.58 -6.81 -12.80
CA ASP A 145 -8.45 -7.41 -11.80
C ASP A 145 -9.72 -6.58 -11.59
N MET A 146 -10.88 -7.21 -11.72
CA MET A 146 -12.17 -6.54 -11.60
C MET A 146 -12.41 -5.93 -10.22
N CYS A 147 -11.94 -6.58 -9.14
CA CYS A 147 -12.07 -6.04 -7.78
C CYS A 147 -11.42 -4.66 -7.67
N CYS A 148 -10.27 -4.44 -8.33
CA CYS A 148 -9.60 -3.14 -8.34
C CYS A 148 -10.49 -2.04 -8.94
N ALA A 149 -11.22 -2.32 -10.02
CA ALA A 149 -12.11 -1.34 -10.62
C ALA A 149 -13.39 -1.12 -9.79
N VAL A 150 -14.04 -2.20 -9.37
CA VAL A 150 -15.33 -2.12 -8.66
C VAL A 150 -15.19 -1.44 -7.32
N LEU A 151 -14.16 -1.78 -6.55
CA LEU A 151 -13.93 -1.25 -5.22
C LEU A 151 -13.08 0.03 -5.22
N GLY A 152 -12.22 0.22 -6.24
CA GLY A 152 -11.35 1.40 -6.30
C GLY A 152 -12.03 2.64 -6.88
N ARG A 153 -12.90 2.52 -7.91
CA ARG A 153 -13.51 3.70 -8.53
C ARG A 153 -14.30 4.59 -7.57
N PRO A 154 -15.10 4.06 -6.61
CA PRO A 154 -15.76 4.91 -5.62
C PRO A 154 -14.78 5.69 -4.75
N LEU A 155 -13.63 5.09 -4.39
CA LEU A 155 -12.57 5.76 -3.64
C LEU A 155 -11.95 6.90 -4.47
N ALA A 156 -11.60 6.59 -5.74
CA ALA A 156 -11.02 7.56 -6.66
C ALA A 156 -11.95 8.76 -6.90
N ALA A 157 -13.25 8.53 -6.99
CA ALA A 157 -14.25 9.59 -7.15
C ALA A 157 -14.26 10.54 -5.94
N VAL A 158 -14.40 9.99 -4.72
CA VAL A 158 -14.42 10.80 -3.49
C VAL A 158 -13.11 11.56 -3.29
N LEU A 159 -11.96 10.92 -3.54
CA LEU A 159 -10.68 11.59 -3.42
C LEU A 159 -10.46 12.63 -4.51
N GLY A 160 -10.95 12.39 -5.73
CA GLY A 160 -10.87 13.34 -6.83
C GLY A 160 -11.70 14.62 -6.57
N GLU A 161 -12.85 14.48 -5.96
CA GLU A 161 -13.72 15.60 -5.55
C GLU A 161 -13.10 16.40 -4.39
N ASN A 162 -12.60 15.73 -3.36
CA ASN A 162 -12.11 16.38 -2.15
C ASN A 162 -10.66 16.89 -2.27
N HIS A 163 -9.84 16.29 -3.15
CA HIS A 163 -8.43 16.61 -3.32
C HIS A 163 -8.06 16.75 -4.82
N PRO A 164 -8.66 17.72 -5.53
CA PRO A 164 -8.39 17.94 -6.95
C PRO A 164 -6.90 18.19 -7.16
N GLY A 165 -6.33 17.56 -8.18
CA GLY A 165 -4.89 17.65 -8.50
C GLY A 165 -4.00 16.68 -7.71
N ARG A 166 -4.44 16.16 -6.57
CA ARG A 166 -3.69 15.20 -5.73
C ARG A 166 -4.14 13.75 -5.89
N ALA A 167 -5.40 13.52 -6.27
CA ALA A 167 -5.95 12.20 -6.45
C ALA A 167 -5.77 11.70 -7.90
N TRP A 168 -5.34 10.44 -8.02
CA TRP A 168 -5.13 9.76 -9.28
C TRP A 168 -5.66 8.32 -9.23
N GLU A 169 -6.23 7.86 -10.33
CA GLU A 169 -6.38 6.44 -10.57
C GLU A 169 -5.01 5.89 -10.99
N VAL A 170 -4.66 4.70 -10.50
CA VAL A 170 -3.36 4.08 -10.78
C VAL A 170 -3.53 2.66 -11.31
N SER A 171 -2.58 2.21 -12.15
CA SER A 171 -2.49 0.84 -12.60
C SER A 171 -2.23 -0.12 -11.43
N HIS A 172 -2.17 -1.42 -11.68
CA HIS A 172 -2.15 -2.42 -10.61
C HIS A 172 -0.96 -2.32 -9.66
N VAL A 173 -1.22 -1.98 -8.39
CA VAL A 173 -0.22 -1.84 -7.31
C VAL A 173 0.09 -3.15 -6.59
N GLY A 174 -0.55 -4.26 -6.98
CA GLY A 174 -0.43 -5.56 -6.31
C GLY A 174 -1.44 -5.76 -5.19
N GLY A 175 -1.85 -7.03 -4.99
CA GLY A 175 -2.78 -7.42 -3.94
C GLY A 175 -4.23 -7.07 -4.24
N ASP A 176 -4.77 -7.58 -5.32
CA ASP A 176 -6.16 -7.47 -5.78
C ASP A 176 -7.17 -7.92 -4.73
N ARG A 177 -6.86 -8.97 -3.95
CA ARG A 177 -7.69 -9.43 -2.82
C ARG A 177 -7.86 -8.41 -1.69
N TRP A 178 -7.05 -7.38 -1.69
CA TRP A 178 -7.11 -6.27 -0.75
C TRP A 178 -7.70 -4.99 -1.37
N ALA A 179 -8.39 -5.11 -2.52
CA ALA A 179 -9.06 -3.95 -3.13
C ALA A 179 -10.16 -3.41 -2.18
N GLY A 180 -10.48 -2.04 -2.07
CA GLY A 180 -9.80 -0.88 -2.66
C GLY A 180 -8.46 -0.54 -2.06
N ASN A 181 -7.51 -0.51 -2.91
CA ASN A 181 -6.14 -0.19 -2.56
C ASN A 181 -5.86 1.30 -2.80
N LEU A 182 -5.25 1.95 -1.80
CA LEU A 182 -4.79 3.34 -1.84
C LEU A 182 -3.32 3.40 -1.45
N LEU A 183 -2.47 3.89 -2.34
CA LEU A 183 -1.06 4.20 -2.09
C LEU A 183 -0.90 5.70 -1.89
N VAL A 184 -0.32 6.10 -0.78
CA VAL A 184 0.03 7.49 -0.45
C VAL A 184 1.52 7.70 -0.72
N VAL A 185 1.86 8.59 -1.65
CA VAL A 185 3.26 8.93 -1.97
C VAL A 185 3.53 10.39 -1.64
N PRO A 186 4.76 10.78 -1.22
CA PRO A 186 5.99 9.98 -1.16
C PRO A 186 6.16 9.15 0.11
N ASP A 187 5.21 9.12 1.04
CA ASP A 187 5.36 8.40 2.31
C ASP A 187 5.39 6.87 2.14
N GLY A 188 4.84 6.36 1.04
CA GLY A 188 4.87 4.95 0.68
C GLY A 188 3.93 4.06 1.53
N PHE A 189 2.88 4.63 2.14
CA PHE A 189 1.90 3.82 2.87
C PHE A 189 0.82 3.28 1.94
N LEU A 190 0.75 1.95 1.86
CA LEU A 190 -0.25 1.24 1.07
C LEU A 190 -1.35 0.70 1.99
N HIS A 191 -2.58 1.17 1.77
CA HIS A 191 -3.78 0.69 2.45
C HIS A 191 -4.56 -0.26 1.53
N GLY A 192 -5.39 -1.11 2.11
CA GLY A 192 -6.26 -2.02 1.37
C GLY A 192 -7.60 -2.19 2.05
N GLN A 193 -8.57 -2.78 1.35
CA GLN A 193 -9.93 -3.00 1.85
C GLN A 193 -10.64 -1.71 2.30
N LEU A 194 -10.25 -0.56 1.76
CA LEU A 194 -10.88 0.70 2.11
C LEU A 194 -12.28 0.83 1.48
N ASP A 195 -13.16 1.47 2.21
CA ASP A 195 -14.35 2.12 1.68
C ASP A 195 -14.09 3.62 1.40
N PRO A 196 -15.03 4.36 0.75
CA PRO A 196 -14.84 5.77 0.46
C PRO A 196 -14.62 6.66 1.68
N GLY A 197 -15.27 6.38 2.83
CA GLY A 197 -15.10 7.14 4.07
C GLY A 197 -13.73 6.91 4.69
N GLU A 198 -13.29 5.66 4.72
CA GLU A 198 -11.94 5.28 5.18
C GLU A 198 -10.85 5.90 4.29
N ALA A 199 -11.04 5.91 2.96
CA ALA A 199 -10.10 6.56 2.03
C ALA A 199 -9.99 8.07 2.29
N ALA A 200 -11.12 8.75 2.53
CA ALA A 200 -11.13 10.18 2.89
C ALA A 200 -10.40 10.43 4.23
N LEU A 201 -10.57 9.54 5.22
CA LEU A 201 -9.85 9.63 6.50
C LEU A 201 -8.33 9.45 6.30
N VAL A 202 -7.91 8.48 5.50
CA VAL A 202 -6.49 8.27 5.16
C VAL A 202 -5.91 9.50 4.51
N ALA A 203 -6.59 10.08 3.50
CA ALA A 203 -6.12 11.27 2.81
C ALA A 203 -6.00 12.48 3.75
N LYS A 204 -7.04 12.73 4.57
CA LYS A 204 -7.02 13.81 5.57
C LYS A 204 -5.87 13.66 6.56
N SER A 205 -5.61 12.44 7.04
CA SER A 205 -4.51 12.17 7.97
C SER A 205 -3.15 12.38 7.31
N ALA A 206 -2.98 11.91 6.07
CA ALA A 206 -1.72 12.06 5.33
C ALA A 206 -1.35 13.53 5.08
N LEU A 207 -2.33 14.41 4.83
CA LEU A 207 -2.10 15.85 4.65
C LEU A 207 -1.50 16.53 5.88
N VAL A 208 -1.65 15.95 7.06
CA VAL A 208 -1.06 16.45 8.32
C VAL A 208 0.07 15.54 8.84
N GLY A 209 0.66 14.72 7.98
CA GLY A 209 1.81 13.86 8.30
C GLY A 209 1.46 12.69 9.23
N GLN A 210 0.20 12.23 9.21
CA GLN A 210 -0.27 11.11 10.03
C GLN A 210 -0.65 9.89 9.19
N VAL A 211 -0.50 8.71 9.80
CA VAL A 211 -0.81 7.40 9.24
C VAL A 211 -2.00 6.79 9.98
N VAL A 212 -2.98 6.32 9.23
CA VAL A 212 -4.08 5.49 9.73
C VAL A 212 -3.58 4.05 9.76
N ALA A 213 -3.51 3.44 10.94
CA ALA A 213 -3.00 2.07 11.09
C ALA A 213 -4.04 0.99 10.76
N GLU A 214 -5.33 1.35 10.77
CA GLU A 214 -6.44 0.51 10.33
C GLU A 214 -6.33 0.30 8.81
N GLN A 215 -6.59 -0.92 8.36
CA GLN A 215 -6.51 -1.31 6.94
C GLN A 215 -5.14 -1.03 6.26
N LEU A 216 -4.10 -0.71 7.05
CA LEU A 216 -2.75 -0.53 6.54
C LEU A 216 -2.15 -1.88 6.15
N ARG A 217 -1.71 -1.98 4.90
CA ARG A 217 -0.98 -3.14 4.38
C ARG A 217 0.50 -3.09 4.75
N GLY A 218 1.06 -1.88 4.81
CA GLY A 218 2.44 -1.61 5.21
C GLY A 218 3.03 -0.39 4.53
N ARG A 219 4.23 -0.03 4.97
CA ARG A 219 5.10 0.90 4.26
C ARG A 219 5.81 0.14 3.15
N THR A 220 5.75 0.63 1.93
CA THR A 220 6.32 -0.04 0.75
C THR A 220 7.85 -0.11 0.80
N SER A 221 8.51 0.84 1.49
CA SER A 221 9.95 0.89 1.67
C SER A 221 10.45 0.11 2.90
N ALA A 222 9.58 -0.59 3.62
CA ALA A 222 10.01 -1.47 4.71
C ALA A 222 10.84 -2.65 4.15
N PRO A 223 11.84 -3.16 4.90
CA PRO A 223 12.74 -4.19 4.41
C PRO A 223 12.04 -5.51 4.04
N SER A 224 10.94 -5.83 4.70
CA SER A 224 10.23 -7.09 4.50
C SER A 224 8.75 -7.00 4.91
N PRO A 225 7.94 -7.99 4.55
CA PRO A 225 6.57 -8.14 5.07
C PRO A 225 6.50 -8.25 6.59
N TRP A 226 7.49 -8.85 7.23
CA TRP A 226 7.59 -8.95 8.69
C TRP A 226 7.79 -7.58 9.33
N SER A 227 8.69 -6.80 8.75
CA SER A 227 8.94 -5.41 9.15
C SER A 227 7.70 -4.54 8.97
N GLN A 228 6.97 -4.68 7.85
CA GLN A 228 5.68 -3.99 7.64
C GLN A 228 4.67 -4.32 8.74
N TYR A 229 4.53 -5.61 9.07
CA TYR A 229 3.61 -6.04 10.11
C TYR A 229 4.02 -5.53 11.50
N ALA A 230 5.30 -5.60 11.83
CA ALA A 230 5.81 -5.14 13.12
C ALA A 230 5.61 -3.63 13.32
N GLU A 231 5.85 -2.81 12.28
CA GLU A 231 5.54 -1.38 12.32
C GLU A 231 4.06 -1.11 12.59
N ILE A 232 3.16 -1.86 11.94
CA ILE A 232 1.71 -1.73 12.15
C ILE A 232 1.33 -2.13 13.57
N ALA A 233 1.89 -3.23 14.09
CA ALA A 233 1.63 -3.70 15.44
C ALA A 233 2.03 -2.66 16.49
N VAL A 234 3.22 -2.07 16.36
CA VAL A 234 3.69 -0.99 17.25
C VAL A 234 2.79 0.25 17.14
N ARG A 235 2.44 0.69 15.91
CA ARG A 235 1.53 1.82 15.70
C ARG A 235 0.20 1.62 16.41
N LYS A 236 -0.42 0.46 16.26
CA LYS A 236 -1.72 0.13 16.88
C LYS A 236 -1.63 0.04 18.40
N THR A 237 -0.60 -0.61 18.93
CA THR A 237 -0.45 -0.82 20.36
C THR A 237 -0.21 0.48 21.11
N PHE A 238 0.59 1.39 20.55
CA PHE A 238 1.01 2.63 21.23
C PHE A 238 0.36 3.89 20.66
N GLY A 239 -0.55 3.80 19.70
CA GLY A 239 -1.23 4.95 19.10
C GLY A 239 -0.31 5.88 18.30
N LEU A 240 0.80 5.38 17.76
CA LEU A 240 1.82 6.17 17.07
C LEU A 240 1.39 6.47 15.62
N ARG A 241 0.93 7.70 15.38
CA ARG A 241 0.35 8.11 14.10
C ARG A 241 1.31 8.87 13.18
N GLY A 242 2.38 9.48 13.66
CA GLY A 242 3.31 10.23 12.83
C GLY A 242 3.94 9.35 11.75
N VAL A 243 4.14 9.90 10.56
CA VAL A 243 4.79 9.18 9.42
C VAL A 243 6.14 8.61 9.85
N ASP A 244 6.96 9.39 10.56
CA ASP A 244 8.29 9.01 11.02
C ASP A 244 8.35 8.44 12.43
N SER A 245 7.19 8.28 13.09
CA SER A 245 7.17 7.83 14.49
C SER A 245 7.49 6.35 14.69
N VAL A 246 7.56 5.58 13.61
CA VAL A 246 7.81 4.12 13.67
C VAL A 246 8.60 3.68 12.44
N LEU A 247 9.72 2.98 12.66
CA LEU A 247 10.59 2.45 11.61
C LEU A 247 11.22 1.12 12.03
N ALA A 248 11.00 0.05 11.26
CA ALA A 248 11.73 -1.20 11.45
C ALA A 248 13.20 -1.03 11.03
N VAL A 249 14.12 -1.36 11.91
CA VAL A 249 15.57 -1.12 11.74
C VAL A 249 16.41 -2.38 11.71
N ASP A 250 15.87 -3.50 12.22
CA ASP A 250 16.56 -4.79 12.22
C ASP A 250 15.54 -5.94 12.22
N GLU A 251 15.92 -7.06 11.67
CA GLU A 251 15.09 -8.27 11.58
C GLU A 251 15.95 -9.52 11.69
N ARG A 252 15.66 -10.37 12.66
CA ARG A 252 16.38 -11.63 12.87
C ARG A 252 15.43 -12.83 12.92
N PRO A 253 15.76 -13.95 12.27
CA PRO A 253 14.98 -15.18 12.37
C PRO A 253 15.09 -15.79 13.76
N VAL A 254 14.02 -16.48 14.17
CA VAL A 254 14.03 -17.40 15.30
C VAL A 254 14.02 -18.82 14.74
N GLU A 255 14.55 -19.77 15.50
CA GLU A 255 14.63 -21.16 15.10
C GLU A 255 13.26 -21.69 14.61
N GLY A 256 13.24 -22.35 13.44
CA GLY A 256 12.01 -22.85 12.80
C GLY A 256 11.48 -22.01 11.63
N GLY A 257 12.04 -20.82 11.33
CA GLY A 257 11.82 -20.08 10.07
C GLY A 257 10.52 -19.27 9.97
N ASP A 258 9.45 -19.64 10.67
CA ASP A 258 8.16 -18.96 10.62
C ASP A 258 7.93 -17.96 11.78
N VAL A 259 8.99 -17.63 12.49
CA VAL A 259 8.99 -16.61 13.54
C VAL A 259 10.19 -15.70 13.36
N ARG A 260 9.96 -14.40 13.49
CA ARG A 260 11.02 -13.39 13.46
C ARG A 260 10.86 -12.42 14.60
N VAL A 261 11.98 -11.89 15.08
CA VAL A 261 12.01 -10.73 15.95
C VAL A 261 12.42 -9.55 15.12
N VAL A 262 11.55 -8.54 15.11
CA VAL A 262 11.76 -7.28 14.40
C VAL A 262 12.02 -6.19 15.42
N THR A 263 13.14 -5.49 15.27
CA THR A 263 13.43 -4.30 16.06
C THR A 263 12.83 -3.10 15.38
N VAL A 264 11.98 -2.38 16.10
CA VAL A 264 11.26 -1.20 15.61
C VAL A 264 11.69 0.01 16.43
N GLN A 265 12.22 1.03 15.75
CA GLN A 265 12.56 2.30 16.34
C GLN A 265 11.29 3.17 16.42
N GLY A 266 10.94 3.63 17.60
CA GLY A 266 9.96 4.68 17.85
C GLY A 266 10.63 6.03 18.08
N LEU A 267 9.85 7.07 18.44
CA LEU A 267 10.38 8.40 18.74
C LEU A 267 11.30 8.36 19.96
N ASP A 268 10.79 7.84 21.07
CA ASP A 268 11.49 7.84 22.37
C ASP A 268 11.95 6.45 22.80
N ASN A 269 11.38 5.40 22.21
CA ASN A 269 11.61 4.02 22.60
C ASN A 269 11.96 3.16 21.40
N GLN A 270 12.60 2.02 21.67
CA GLN A 270 12.78 0.95 20.71
C GLN A 270 11.91 -0.24 21.17
N TYR A 271 11.39 -0.97 20.22
CA TYR A 271 10.52 -2.13 20.46
C TYR A 271 11.09 -3.38 19.81
N GLU A 272 11.03 -4.51 20.49
CA GLU A 272 11.23 -5.83 19.88
C GLU A 272 9.84 -6.48 19.70
N VAL A 273 9.48 -6.77 18.46
CA VAL A 273 8.22 -7.42 18.10
C VAL A 273 8.50 -8.83 17.63
N THR A 274 8.02 -9.82 18.37
CA THR A 274 8.06 -11.20 17.92
C THR A 274 6.84 -11.49 17.05
N VAL A 275 7.09 -11.70 15.76
CA VAL A 275 6.08 -11.92 14.73
C VAL A 275 6.11 -13.38 14.31
N ALA A 276 4.95 -14.02 14.25
CA ALA A 276 4.79 -15.34 13.66
C ALA A 276 4.05 -15.25 12.33
N ARG A 277 4.45 -16.06 11.37
CA ARG A 277 3.77 -16.24 10.09
C ARG A 277 3.05 -17.58 10.07
N SER A 278 1.84 -17.61 9.61
CA SER A 278 1.12 -18.81 9.24
C SER A 278 0.64 -18.71 7.81
N VAL A 279 0.40 -19.83 7.16
CA VAL A 279 -0.35 -19.86 5.92
C VAL A 279 -1.82 -19.87 6.33
N ALA A 280 -2.58 -18.84 5.95
CA ALA A 280 -4.01 -18.84 6.16
C ALA A 280 -4.60 -20.10 5.50
N ALA A 281 -5.49 -20.82 6.19
CA ALA A 281 -6.19 -21.93 5.56
C ALA A 281 -6.77 -21.46 4.23
N ALA A 282 -6.57 -22.23 3.17
CA ALA A 282 -7.02 -21.87 1.83
C ALA A 282 -8.55 -21.75 1.84
N SER A 283 -9.04 -20.54 2.06
CA SER A 283 -10.44 -20.23 2.12
C SER A 283 -10.87 -19.66 0.78
N GLY A 284 -11.49 -20.52 -0.02
CA GLY A 284 -12.20 -20.13 -1.23
C GLY A 284 -11.33 -19.90 -2.47
N ALA A 285 -11.81 -20.35 -3.60
CA ALA A 285 -11.23 -20.08 -4.91
C ALA A 285 -11.23 -18.57 -5.18
N SER A 286 -10.05 -17.94 -5.22
CA SER A 286 -9.91 -16.62 -5.79
C SER A 286 -10.06 -16.76 -7.31
N ARG A 287 -11.04 -16.09 -7.90
CA ARG A 287 -11.21 -16.06 -9.38
C ARG A 287 -10.18 -15.20 -10.07
N CYS A 288 -9.47 -14.36 -9.33
CA CYS A 288 -8.64 -13.33 -9.93
C CYS A 288 -7.21 -13.79 -10.21
N SER A 289 -6.62 -14.67 -9.41
CA SER A 289 -5.21 -15.09 -9.58
C SER A 289 -4.89 -16.54 -9.16
N GLY A 290 -5.92 -17.38 -8.96
CA GLY A 290 -5.72 -18.75 -8.45
C GLY A 290 -5.68 -18.83 -6.91
N VAL A 291 -5.66 -20.07 -6.40
CA VAL A 291 -5.70 -20.35 -4.96
C VAL A 291 -4.30 -20.18 -4.36
N ILE A 292 -3.97 -18.97 -3.92
CA ILE A 292 -2.82 -18.77 -3.04
C ILE A 292 -3.34 -18.22 -1.72
N ALA A 293 -3.26 -19.01 -0.66
CA ALA A 293 -3.55 -18.53 0.67
C ALA A 293 -2.53 -17.43 1.03
N PRO A 294 -2.97 -16.20 1.36
CA PRO A 294 -2.04 -15.16 1.76
C PRO A 294 -1.35 -15.55 3.07
N PRO A 295 -0.10 -15.16 3.27
CA PRO A 295 0.51 -15.28 4.58
C PRO A 295 -0.31 -14.43 5.57
N ALA A 296 -0.54 -14.98 6.75
CA ALA A 296 -1.11 -14.28 7.89
C ALA A 296 -0.01 -14.06 8.93
N TYR A 297 0.11 -12.83 9.42
CA TYR A 297 1.06 -12.48 10.45
C TYR A 297 0.32 -12.27 11.77
N THR A 298 0.95 -12.69 12.87
CA THR A 298 0.44 -12.50 14.22
C THR A 298 1.55 -12.03 15.15
N THR A 299 1.21 -11.18 16.11
CA THR A 299 2.12 -10.76 17.17
C THR A 299 2.12 -11.83 18.28
N ARG A 300 3.30 -12.33 18.65
CA ARG A 300 3.48 -13.17 19.85
C ARG A 300 3.81 -12.33 21.08
N SER A 301 4.68 -11.33 20.92
CA SER A 301 5.02 -10.38 21.99
C SER A 301 5.45 -9.04 21.41
N ILE A 302 5.28 -7.98 22.21
CA ILE A 302 5.90 -6.68 22.01
C ILE A 302 6.62 -6.33 23.31
N GLU A 303 7.90 -6.10 23.24
CA GLU A 303 8.73 -5.69 24.37
C GLU A 303 9.25 -4.27 24.10
N THR A 304 9.05 -3.36 25.05
CA THR A 304 9.62 -2.02 25.00
C THR A 304 11.04 -2.08 25.56
N LEU A 305 12.01 -1.59 24.80
CA LEU A 305 13.39 -1.45 25.22
C LEU A 305 13.59 -0.03 25.74
N VAL A 306 13.62 0.12 27.07
CA VAL A 306 13.86 1.40 27.73
C VAL A 306 15.34 1.54 28.01
N ARG A 307 15.91 2.69 27.65
CA ARG A 307 17.31 3.00 27.97
C ARG A 307 17.39 3.59 29.37
N VAL A 308 18.11 2.90 30.27
CA VAL A 308 18.39 3.39 31.63
C VAL A 308 19.91 3.46 31.79
N GLY A 309 20.49 4.65 31.64
CA GLY A 309 21.94 4.83 31.51
C GLY A 309 22.48 4.07 30.28
N ASP A 310 23.53 3.27 30.46
CA ASP A 310 24.12 2.46 29.39
C ASP A 310 23.42 1.09 29.20
N ARG A 311 22.40 0.77 29.98
CA ARG A 311 21.69 -0.51 29.91
C ARG A 311 20.34 -0.34 29.18
N ARG A 312 20.00 -1.36 28.39
CA ARG A 312 18.65 -1.53 27.83
C ARG A 312 17.89 -2.51 28.74
N LEU A 313 16.77 -2.07 29.27
CA LEU A 313 15.83 -2.90 30.04
C LEU A 313 14.65 -3.26 29.15
N ARG A 314 14.20 -4.52 29.22
CA ARG A 314 13.01 -5.02 28.54
C ARG A 314 11.81 -4.87 29.47
N VAL A 315 10.80 -4.19 29.00
CA VAL A 315 9.50 -4.09 29.67
C VAL A 315 8.46 -4.74 28.76
N GLY A 316 7.93 -5.87 29.19
CA GLY A 316 6.88 -6.56 28.44
C GLY A 316 5.62 -5.72 28.36
N THR A 317 5.04 -5.59 27.18
CA THR A 317 3.74 -4.98 26.97
C THR A 317 2.72 -6.09 26.80
N PRO A 318 1.59 -6.09 27.55
CA PRO A 318 0.53 -7.06 27.29
C PRO A 318 0.06 -6.92 25.83
N VAL A 319 0.19 -7.99 25.07
CA VAL A 319 -0.41 -8.06 23.74
C VAL A 319 -1.91 -8.22 23.98
N PRO A 320 -2.77 -7.33 23.43
CA PRO A 320 -4.21 -7.56 23.51
C PRO A 320 -4.53 -8.93 22.90
N SER A 321 -5.05 -9.83 23.71
CA SER A 321 -5.48 -11.15 23.27
C SER A 321 -6.62 -10.96 22.27
N GLY A 322 -6.34 -11.22 20.99
CA GLY A 322 -7.33 -11.38 19.94
C GLY A 322 -8.04 -10.08 19.52
N ILE A 323 -8.03 -9.82 18.25
CA ILE A 323 -9.05 -8.99 17.60
C ILE A 323 -10.39 -9.70 17.88
N PRO A 324 -11.41 -9.05 18.47
CA PRO A 324 -12.69 -9.70 18.74
C PRO A 324 -13.28 -10.22 17.43
N ASP A 325 -13.59 -11.50 17.43
CA ASP A 325 -14.35 -12.17 16.39
C ASP A 325 -15.71 -11.43 16.22
N ARG A 326 -15.88 -10.72 15.14
CA ARG A 326 -17.15 -10.06 14.79
C ARG A 326 -18.20 -11.03 14.26
N THR A 327 -18.13 -12.30 14.61
CA THR A 327 -19.20 -13.25 14.37
C THR A 327 -20.17 -13.26 15.55
N GLY A 328 -20.89 -12.16 15.76
CA GLY A 328 -22.04 -12.10 16.66
C GLY A 328 -23.19 -12.95 16.15
N ARG A 329 -23.12 -14.27 16.33
CA ARG A 329 -24.31 -15.14 16.34
C ARG A 329 -24.98 -15.00 17.69
N GLY A 330 -25.93 -14.08 17.76
CA GLY A 330 -26.90 -14.07 18.83
C GLY A 330 -27.68 -15.39 18.80
N SER A 331 -27.41 -16.26 19.75
CA SER A 331 -28.22 -17.44 20.05
C SER A 331 -29.58 -16.95 20.57
N LEU A 332 -30.60 -16.99 19.73
CA LEU A 332 -31.97 -16.90 20.15
C LEU A 332 -32.39 -18.28 20.71
N THR A 333 -32.17 -18.51 22.00
CA THR A 333 -32.84 -19.59 22.73
C THR A 333 -34.26 -19.15 22.99
N GLY A 334 -35.20 -19.72 22.23
CA GLY A 334 -36.63 -19.63 22.51
C GLY A 334 -36.94 -20.31 23.81
N GLY A 335 -37.38 -19.56 24.82
CA GLY A 335 -38.10 -20.09 25.98
C GLY A 335 -39.58 -20.15 25.64
N ARG A 336 -40.14 -21.36 25.61
CA ARG A 336 -41.59 -21.60 25.76
C ARG A 336 -41.91 -21.56 27.25
N ALA A 337 -42.87 -20.80 27.63
CA ALA A 337 -43.91 -21.09 28.59
C ALA A 337 -45.09 -20.17 28.29
#